data_0121a6edbd90619643b1ea9fdf8ce1a6
#
_entry.id   0121a6edbd90619643b1ea9fdf8ce1a6
#
_cell.length_a   1.000
_cell.length_b   1.000
_cell.length_c   1.000
_cell.angle_alpha   90.00
_cell.angle_beta   90.00
_cell.angle_gamma   90.00
#
_symmetry.space_group_name_H-M   'P 1'
#
loop_
_entity.id
_entity.type
_entity.pdbx_description
1 polymer ?
#
loop_
_entity_poly.entity_id
_entity_poly.type
_entity_poly.pdbx_seq_one_letter_code
_entity_poly.pdbx_strand_id
1 'polypeptide(L)'
;WLEERGDRGRMQIGPAFKSVSYYEQLMLSIDYWMRYCDFDRNGLPVWNSSDHSGMDNQISRAGRLDEFRYEGVDLACYIYRELRAMELMAEKLGKAEDAKRFRVRAALLADKINTVFWDEEDGFYYDRDEHTGEPVRVKSAAGFIPLWAGIVPPRRAERLVREHLTDPDEFWTEFPVACYAKTEPDYVQGDIRDWGCNWRGTTWIPINYMIMHGLLDYGYADVARELARKTVDLVYKRNEVTREFYDGESGEGLGLKRFWGWSVLAYVMPFECETGYD
;
A
#
# COMPACT_ATOMS: atom_id res chain seq x y z
N TRP A 1 -17.40 -5.80 15.83
CA TRP A 1 -16.79 -5.16 16.98
C TRP A 1 -17.29 -3.73 17.17
N LEU A 2 -17.38 -2.94 16.12
CA LEU A 2 -18.00 -1.59 16.14
C LEU A 2 -19.51 -1.67 16.36
N GLU A 3 -20.18 -2.71 15.86
CA GLU A 3 -21.61 -2.95 16.11
C GLU A 3 -21.91 -3.27 17.58
N GLU A 4 -21.02 -4.03 18.24
CA GLU A 4 -21.19 -4.36 19.67
C GLU A 4 -20.82 -3.20 20.59
N ARG A 5 -19.83 -2.40 20.26
CA ARG A 5 -19.32 -1.31 21.10
C ARG A 5 -19.73 0.08 20.61
N GLY A 6 -20.00 0.22 19.32
CA GLY A 6 -20.33 1.49 18.70
C GLY A 6 -19.28 2.55 19.03
N ASP A 7 -19.71 3.81 19.15
CA ASP A 7 -18.86 4.91 19.59
C ASP A 7 -18.60 4.93 21.12
N ARG A 8 -18.96 3.87 21.84
CA ARG A 8 -18.78 3.75 23.29
C ARG A 8 -17.39 3.31 23.70
N GLY A 9 -16.62 2.75 22.78
CA GLY A 9 -15.23 2.44 23.01
C GLY A 9 -14.41 3.74 23.14
N ARG A 10 -13.90 4.03 24.32
CA ARG A 10 -13.03 5.17 24.56
C ARG A 10 -11.64 4.69 24.91
N MET A 11 -10.66 5.16 24.18
CA MET A 11 -9.27 4.90 24.47
C MET A 11 -8.72 5.98 25.39
N GLN A 12 -8.12 5.59 26.52
CA GLN A 12 -7.37 6.52 27.36
C GLN A 12 -5.93 6.59 26.85
N ILE A 13 -5.58 7.72 26.28
CA ILE A 13 -4.22 8.01 25.83
C ILE A 13 -3.52 8.78 26.96
N GLY A 14 -3.06 8.07 27.97
CA GLY A 14 -2.34 8.65 29.12
C GLY A 14 -3.17 9.55 30.04
N PRO A 15 -2.65 9.93 31.20
CA PRO A 15 -3.39 10.67 32.22
C PRO A 15 -3.68 12.14 31.87
N ALA A 16 -3.06 12.69 30.84
CA ALA A 16 -3.22 14.09 30.41
C ALA A 16 -4.18 14.27 29.23
N PHE A 17 -4.68 13.21 28.61
CA PHE A 17 -5.52 13.27 27.43
C PHE A 17 -6.98 12.99 27.75
N LYS A 18 -7.88 13.79 27.17
CA LYS A 18 -9.31 13.50 27.21
C LYS A 18 -9.57 12.16 26.53
N SER A 19 -10.46 11.37 27.12
CA SER A 19 -10.96 10.17 26.44
C SER A 19 -11.70 10.58 25.16
N VAL A 20 -11.24 10.08 24.03
CA VAL A 20 -11.88 10.26 22.72
C VAL A 20 -12.48 8.94 22.25
N SER A 21 -13.53 9.01 21.46
CA SER A 21 -14.08 7.80 20.81
C SER A 21 -13.11 7.28 19.75
N TYR A 22 -13.24 5.99 19.38
CA TYR A 22 -12.48 5.42 18.26
C TYR A 22 -12.74 6.17 16.96
N TYR A 23 -13.98 6.59 16.73
CA TYR A 23 -14.36 7.38 15.57
C TYR A 23 -13.60 8.71 15.50
N GLU A 24 -13.57 9.44 16.61
CA GLU A 24 -12.82 10.71 16.71
C GLU A 24 -11.31 10.49 16.54
N GLN A 25 -10.78 9.39 17.08
CA GLN A 25 -9.35 9.07 16.95
C GLN A 25 -8.96 8.81 15.48
N LEU A 26 -9.79 8.08 14.74
CA LEU A 26 -9.56 7.83 13.31
C LEU A 26 -9.69 9.11 12.48
N MET A 27 -10.64 9.98 12.81
CA MET A 27 -10.73 11.32 12.19
C MET A 27 -9.45 12.14 12.41
N LEU A 28 -8.88 12.10 13.63
CA LEU A 28 -7.63 12.80 13.93
C LEU A 28 -6.45 12.27 13.11
N SER A 29 -6.40 10.96 12.83
CA SER A 29 -5.38 10.36 11.96
C SER A 29 -5.45 10.94 10.54
N ILE A 30 -6.64 10.95 9.94
CA ILE A 30 -6.83 11.55 8.60
C ILE A 30 -6.50 13.06 8.61
N ASP A 31 -6.96 13.78 9.64
CA ASP A 31 -6.72 15.22 9.77
C ASP A 31 -5.23 15.53 9.95
N TYR A 32 -4.46 14.63 10.62
CA TYR A 32 -3.02 14.77 10.73
C TYR A 32 -2.35 14.81 9.36
N TRP A 33 -2.60 13.79 8.53
CA TRP A 33 -2.01 13.72 7.19
C TRP A 33 -2.42 14.91 6.32
N MET A 34 -3.70 15.24 6.29
CA MET A 34 -4.25 16.27 5.41
C MET A 34 -3.99 17.71 5.86
N ARG A 35 -3.59 17.94 7.12
CA ARG A 35 -3.33 19.30 7.63
C ARG A 35 -1.86 19.59 7.90
N TYR A 36 -1.11 18.56 8.29
CA TYR A 36 0.27 18.73 8.75
C TYR A 36 1.30 18.10 7.80
N CYS A 37 0.87 17.27 6.86
CA CYS A 37 1.75 16.63 5.89
C CYS A 37 1.43 17.02 4.44
N ASP A 38 0.45 17.89 4.20
CA ASP A 38 0.12 18.50 2.92
C ASP A 38 0.65 19.96 2.95
N PHE A 39 1.93 20.12 2.62
CA PHE A 39 2.62 21.40 2.82
C PHE A 39 2.27 22.44 1.76
N ASP A 40 2.09 22.02 0.51
CA ASP A 40 1.68 22.92 -0.59
C ASP A 40 0.16 23.08 -0.68
N ARG A 41 -0.59 22.37 0.18
CA ARG A 41 -2.05 22.41 0.29
C ARG A 41 -2.76 22.01 -1.00
N ASN A 42 -2.17 21.13 -1.75
CA ASN A 42 -2.77 20.62 -2.97
C ASN A 42 -3.72 19.44 -2.70
N GLY A 43 -3.83 18.95 -1.46
CA GLY A 43 -4.67 17.82 -1.04
C GLY A 43 -4.02 16.46 -1.22
N LEU A 44 -2.70 16.41 -1.40
CA LEU A 44 -1.88 15.20 -1.44
C LEU A 44 -0.80 15.30 -0.36
N PRO A 45 -0.92 14.56 0.74
CA PRO A 45 0.09 14.59 1.78
C PRO A 45 1.35 13.83 1.37
N VAL A 46 2.47 14.23 1.96
CA VAL A 46 3.77 13.58 1.82
C VAL A 46 4.04 12.62 2.99
N TRP A 47 4.82 11.58 2.75
CA TRP A 47 5.40 10.80 3.82
C TRP A 47 6.41 11.65 4.62
N ASN A 48 6.34 11.63 5.94
CA ASN A 48 7.23 12.40 6.81
C ASN A 48 8.67 11.88 6.82
N SER A 49 8.87 10.63 6.44
CA SER A 49 10.16 9.98 6.24
C SER A 49 9.96 8.72 5.43
N SER A 50 11.04 8.17 4.87
CA SER A 50 11.01 6.87 4.21
C SER A 50 10.50 5.77 5.16
N ASP A 51 10.95 5.76 6.42
CA ASP A 51 10.54 4.79 7.44
C ASP A 51 9.02 4.83 7.69
N HIS A 52 8.39 6.00 7.62
CA HIS A 52 6.94 6.12 7.77
C HIS A 52 6.17 5.52 6.60
N SER A 53 6.78 5.43 5.42
CA SER A 53 6.16 4.76 4.26
C SER A 53 6.14 3.23 4.41
N GLY A 54 6.97 2.69 5.33
CA GLY A 54 7.22 1.27 5.44
C GLY A 54 8.09 0.70 4.32
N MET A 55 8.52 1.53 3.35
CA MET A 55 9.42 1.16 2.25
C MET A 55 10.78 1.89 2.43
N ASP A 56 11.43 1.63 3.56
CA ASP A 56 12.44 2.43 4.23
C ASP A 56 13.63 2.80 3.34
N ASN A 57 14.11 1.90 2.50
CA ASN A 57 15.30 2.11 1.70
C ASN A 57 15.04 2.27 0.19
N GLN A 58 13.82 2.56 -0.20
CA GLN A 58 13.55 2.96 -1.59
C GLN A 58 14.20 4.31 -1.88
N ILE A 59 15.09 4.34 -2.88
CA ILE A 59 15.91 5.54 -3.19
C ILE A 59 15.02 6.73 -3.59
N SER A 60 13.91 6.46 -4.28
CA SER A 60 12.91 7.48 -4.59
C SER A 60 12.37 8.20 -3.34
N ARG A 61 12.44 7.57 -2.18
CA ARG A 61 11.93 8.08 -0.90
C ARG A 61 13.04 8.35 0.13
N ALA A 62 14.11 7.52 0.15
CA ALA A 62 15.18 7.57 1.15
C ALA A 62 16.37 8.45 0.76
N GLY A 63 16.65 8.63 -0.53
CA GLY A 63 17.84 9.32 -1.01
C GLY A 63 17.87 10.82 -0.76
N ARG A 64 16.83 11.40 -0.15
CA ARG A 64 16.70 12.84 0.09
C ARG A 64 16.19 13.12 1.50
N LEU A 65 16.92 12.64 2.48
CA LEU A 65 16.60 12.74 3.91
C LEU A 65 16.33 14.17 4.43
N ASP A 66 16.73 15.18 3.71
CA ASP A 66 16.57 16.59 4.11
C ASP A 66 15.25 17.20 3.62
N GLU A 67 14.48 16.47 2.83
CA GLU A 67 13.39 17.06 2.08
C GLU A 67 12.21 16.08 2.05
N PHE A 68 11.30 16.21 3.00
CA PHE A 68 9.99 15.56 2.99
C PHE A 68 9.17 16.08 1.80
N ARG A 69 9.35 15.50 0.61
CA ARG A 69 8.84 16.09 -0.63
C ARG A 69 8.15 15.11 -1.56
N TYR A 70 7.94 13.86 -1.14
CA TYR A 70 7.28 12.91 -2.01
C TYR A 70 5.84 12.66 -1.60
N GLU A 71 4.94 13.11 -2.47
CA GLU A 71 3.57 12.64 -2.45
C GLU A 71 3.58 11.18 -2.86
N GLY A 72 3.32 10.29 -1.91
CA GLY A 72 3.28 8.86 -2.17
C GLY A 72 1.93 8.44 -2.74
N VAL A 73 1.93 7.75 -3.87
CA VAL A 73 0.69 7.22 -4.45
C VAL A 73 0.00 6.23 -3.50
N ASP A 74 0.78 5.46 -2.76
CA ASP A 74 0.29 4.54 -1.73
C ASP A 74 -0.34 5.28 -0.54
N LEU A 75 0.29 6.35 -0.04
CA LEU A 75 -0.26 7.18 1.03
C LEU A 75 -1.63 7.75 0.65
N ALA A 76 -1.73 8.31 -0.55
CA ALA A 76 -2.98 8.84 -1.04
C ALA A 76 -4.07 7.75 -1.12
N CYS A 77 -3.71 6.53 -1.54
CA CYS A 77 -4.61 5.37 -1.58
C CYS A 77 -5.01 4.90 -0.17
N TYR A 78 -4.10 4.89 0.80
CA TYR A 78 -4.42 4.55 2.19
C TYR A 78 -5.42 5.55 2.78
N ILE A 79 -5.20 6.83 2.58
CA ILE A 79 -6.13 7.88 3.03
C ILE A 79 -7.49 7.77 2.32
N TYR A 80 -7.50 7.45 1.03
CA TYR A 80 -8.75 7.18 0.31
C TYR A 80 -9.54 6.04 0.97
N ARG A 81 -8.91 4.92 1.26
CA ARG A 81 -9.57 3.79 1.91
C ARG A 81 -10.03 4.12 3.33
N GLU A 82 -9.25 4.88 4.09
CA GLU A 82 -9.67 5.38 5.41
C GLU A 82 -10.92 6.28 5.29
N LEU A 83 -10.97 7.19 4.32
CA LEU A 83 -12.15 8.02 4.06
C LEU A 83 -13.38 7.18 3.74
N ARG A 84 -13.23 6.11 2.95
CA ARG A 84 -14.33 5.16 2.66
C ARG A 84 -14.78 4.39 3.89
N ALA A 85 -13.84 3.93 4.71
CA ALA A 85 -14.16 3.27 5.98
C ALA A 85 -14.89 4.23 6.93
N MET A 86 -14.44 5.47 7.03
CA MET A 86 -15.10 6.50 7.87
C MET A 86 -16.50 6.85 7.37
N GLU A 87 -16.72 6.85 6.05
CA GLU A 87 -18.06 7.00 5.48
C GLU A 87 -19.01 5.91 6.00
N LEU A 88 -18.60 4.64 5.87
CA LEU A 88 -19.41 3.50 6.33
C LEU A 88 -19.63 3.53 7.85
N MET A 89 -18.61 3.89 8.63
CA MET A 89 -18.73 4.04 10.08
C MET A 89 -19.69 5.17 10.44
N ALA A 90 -19.62 6.29 9.76
CA ALA A 90 -20.51 7.43 9.99
C ALA A 90 -21.99 7.05 9.68
N GLU A 91 -22.23 6.31 8.59
CA GLU A 91 -23.56 5.79 8.25
C GLU A 91 -24.09 4.88 9.37
N LYS A 92 -23.30 3.91 9.83
CA LYS A 92 -23.67 3.00 10.93
C LYS A 92 -23.91 3.71 12.26
N LEU A 93 -23.22 4.82 12.50
CA LEU A 93 -23.40 5.65 13.70
C LEU A 93 -24.51 6.71 13.55
N GLY A 94 -25.20 6.79 12.43
CA GLY A 94 -26.27 7.78 12.17
C GLY A 94 -25.74 9.21 11.95
N LYS A 95 -24.45 9.39 11.63
CA LYS A 95 -23.79 10.68 11.39
C LYS A 95 -23.86 11.05 9.90
N ALA A 96 -25.06 11.32 9.39
CA ALA A 96 -25.29 11.49 7.94
C ALA A 96 -24.43 12.59 7.27
N GLU A 97 -24.25 13.73 7.95
CA GLU A 97 -23.42 14.83 7.40
C GLU A 97 -21.95 14.45 7.32
N ASP A 98 -21.43 13.71 8.31
CA ASP A 98 -20.08 13.20 8.28
C ASP A 98 -19.90 12.17 7.13
N ALA A 99 -20.85 11.26 6.98
CA ALA A 99 -20.83 10.28 5.88
C ALA A 99 -20.77 10.97 4.52
N LYS A 100 -21.63 11.97 4.29
CA LYS A 100 -21.60 12.79 3.08
C LYS A 100 -20.25 13.48 2.86
N ARG A 101 -19.70 14.06 3.92
CA ARG A 101 -18.40 14.75 3.87
C ARG A 101 -17.26 13.79 3.48
N PHE A 102 -17.20 12.59 4.09
CA PHE A 102 -16.19 11.59 3.77
C PHE A 102 -16.33 11.07 2.35
N ARG A 103 -17.55 10.81 1.89
CA ARG A 103 -17.83 10.40 0.51
C ARG A 103 -17.31 11.42 -0.51
N VAL A 104 -17.58 12.70 -0.30
CA VAL A 104 -17.11 13.77 -1.21
C VAL A 104 -15.59 13.86 -1.19
N ARG A 105 -14.97 13.83 -0.01
CA ARG A 105 -13.50 13.85 0.10
C ARG A 105 -12.85 12.65 -0.58
N ALA A 106 -13.39 11.46 -0.41
CA ALA A 106 -12.91 10.25 -1.06
C ALA A 106 -13.01 10.36 -2.59
N ALA A 107 -14.13 10.83 -3.11
CA ALA A 107 -14.30 10.98 -4.57
C ALA A 107 -13.30 11.99 -5.16
N LEU A 108 -13.09 13.14 -4.51
CA LEU A 108 -12.11 14.13 -4.94
C LEU A 108 -10.66 13.59 -4.88
N LEU A 109 -10.35 12.80 -3.86
CA LEU A 109 -9.02 12.20 -3.74
C LEU A 109 -8.79 11.12 -4.80
N ALA A 110 -9.79 10.29 -5.10
CA ALA A 110 -9.70 9.28 -6.16
C ALA A 110 -9.46 9.91 -7.55
N ASP A 111 -10.17 11.00 -7.86
CA ASP A 111 -9.96 11.76 -9.10
C ASP A 111 -8.55 12.33 -9.15
N LYS A 112 -8.08 12.91 -8.06
CA LYS A 112 -6.75 13.47 -7.95
C LYS A 112 -5.66 12.40 -8.12
N ILE A 113 -5.79 11.24 -7.48
CA ILE A 113 -4.84 10.12 -7.64
C ILE A 113 -4.73 9.73 -9.10
N ASN A 114 -5.85 9.60 -9.79
CA ASN A 114 -5.86 9.22 -11.20
C ASN A 114 -5.34 10.31 -12.14
N THR A 115 -5.38 11.57 -11.73
CA THR A 115 -4.93 12.69 -12.57
C THR A 115 -3.47 13.01 -12.38
N VAL A 116 -2.99 12.91 -11.12
CA VAL A 116 -1.66 13.42 -10.74
C VAL A 116 -0.58 12.35 -10.81
N PHE A 117 -0.89 11.11 -10.39
CA PHE A 117 0.12 10.06 -10.30
C PHE A 117 0.22 9.17 -11.53
N TRP A 118 -0.81 9.18 -12.40
CA TRP A 118 -0.80 8.34 -13.59
C TRP A 118 0.02 8.95 -14.72
N ASP A 119 0.98 8.18 -15.21
CA ASP A 119 1.69 8.48 -16.46
C ASP A 119 1.05 7.70 -17.62
N GLU A 120 0.53 8.44 -18.61
CA GLU A 120 -0.19 7.83 -19.74
C GLU A 120 0.76 7.18 -20.75
N GLU A 121 1.99 7.65 -20.84
CA GLU A 121 3.00 7.09 -21.75
C GLU A 121 3.45 5.73 -21.23
N ASP A 122 3.93 5.68 -19.98
CA ASP A 122 4.41 4.47 -19.35
C ASP A 122 3.28 3.50 -18.93
N GLY A 123 2.05 3.99 -18.72
CA GLY A 123 0.95 3.17 -18.22
C GLY A 123 1.11 2.76 -16.76
N PHE A 124 1.71 3.61 -15.95
CA PHE A 124 2.06 3.33 -14.58
C PHE A 124 1.73 4.48 -13.63
N TYR A 125 1.56 4.20 -12.33
CA TYR A 125 1.43 5.23 -11.29
C TYR A 125 2.76 5.45 -10.61
N TYR A 126 3.24 6.70 -10.61
CA TYR A 126 4.48 7.13 -9.97
C TYR A 126 4.21 8.00 -8.75
N ASP A 127 5.10 7.98 -7.77
CA ASP A 127 5.17 9.03 -6.77
C ASP A 127 5.48 10.38 -7.45
N ARG A 128 5.21 11.48 -6.77
CA ARG A 128 5.42 12.82 -7.31
C ARG A 128 6.30 13.63 -6.37
N ASP A 129 7.19 14.42 -6.92
CA ASP A 129 7.94 15.42 -6.17
C ASP A 129 7.05 16.64 -5.92
N GLU A 130 6.78 16.96 -4.64
CA GLU A 130 5.89 18.05 -4.23
C GLU A 130 6.37 19.42 -4.74
N HIS A 131 7.69 19.64 -4.83
CA HIS A 131 8.24 20.95 -5.19
C HIS A 131 8.22 21.23 -6.69
N THR A 132 8.57 20.21 -7.48
CA THR A 132 8.64 20.36 -8.92
C THR A 132 7.33 20.02 -9.62
N GLY A 133 6.50 19.23 -8.97
CA GLY A 133 5.29 18.68 -9.56
C GLY A 133 5.54 17.55 -10.55
N GLU A 134 6.78 17.11 -10.69
CA GLU A 134 7.17 16.09 -11.66
C GLU A 134 7.05 14.67 -11.09
N PRO A 135 6.74 13.66 -11.92
CA PRO A 135 6.74 12.29 -11.47
C PRO A 135 8.15 11.82 -11.10
N VAL A 136 8.24 11.09 -10.00
CA VAL A 136 9.45 10.37 -9.59
C VAL A 136 9.46 9.04 -10.33
N ARG A 137 10.11 9.00 -11.49
CA ARG A 137 10.09 7.85 -12.42
C ARG A 137 10.92 6.69 -11.88
N VAL A 138 10.41 6.04 -10.84
CA VAL A 138 10.88 4.78 -10.29
C VAL A 138 9.69 3.84 -10.19
N LYS A 139 9.71 2.76 -10.95
CA LYS A 139 8.66 1.74 -10.93
C LYS A 139 8.77 0.92 -9.65
N SER A 140 7.95 1.24 -8.68
CA SER A 140 7.85 0.52 -7.41
C SER A 140 6.49 -0.15 -7.24
N ALA A 141 6.41 -1.16 -6.37
CA ALA A 141 5.16 -1.85 -6.06
C ALA A 141 4.08 -0.92 -5.49
N ALA A 142 4.44 0.27 -5.01
CA ALA A 142 3.50 1.31 -4.61
C ALA A 142 2.55 1.70 -5.75
N GLY A 143 3.01 1.64 -7.01
CA GLY A 143 2.21 1.92 -8.20
C GLY A 143 1.05 0.94 -8.44
N PHE A 144 1.00 -0.19 -7.76
CA PHE A 144 -0.12 -1.14 -7.81
C PHE A 144 -1.16 -0.94 -6.70
N ILE A 145 -0.85 -0.16 -5.68
CA ILE A 145 -1.77 0.08 -4.56
C ILE A 145 -3.09 0.74 -4.99
N PRO A 146 -3.15 1.57 -6.05
CA PRO A 146 -4.42 2.04 -6.61
C PRO A 146 -5.39 0.92 -7.03
N LEU A 147 -4.90 -0.26 -7.47
CA LEU A 147 -5.76 -1.43 -7.73
C LEU A 147 -6.47 -1.89 -6.45
N TRP A 148 -5.72 -2.04 -5.36
CA TRP A 148 -6.28 -2.39 -4.06
C TRP A 148 -7.23 -1.32 -3.51
N ALA A 149 -6.98 -0.05 -3.82
CA ALA A 149 -7.89 1.03 -3.47
C ALA A 149 -9.20 0.99 -4.27
N GLY A 150 -9.27 0.26 -5.38
CA GLY A 150 -10.46 0.13 -6.22
C GLY A 150 -10.79 1.39 -7.03
N ILE A 151 -9.78 2.21 -7.36
CA ILE A 151 -9.99 3.53 -8.01
C ILE A 151 -9.44 3.62 -9.43
N VAL A 152 -8.81 2.58 -9.92
CA VAL A 152 -8.15 2.58 -11.23
C VAL A 152 -9.20 2.43 -12.35
N PRO A 153 -9.22 3.30 -13.38
CA PRO A 153 -10.06 3.08 -14.55
C PRO A 153 -9.74 1.73 -15.24
N PRO A 154 -10.74 0.97 -15.74
CA PRO A 154 -10.53 -0.39 -16.25
C PRO A 154 -9.41 -0.54 -17.30
N ARG A 155 -9.30 0.43 -18.21
CA ARG A 155 -8.22 0.43 -19.22
C ARG A 155 -6.83 0.58 -18.62
N ARG A 156 -6.71 1.39 -17.56
CA ARG A 156 -5.45 1.58 -16.82
C ARG A 156 -5.11 0.36 -15.99
N ALA A 157 -6.12 -0.28 -15.38
CA ALA A 157 -5.95 -1.54 -14.67
C ALA A 157 -5.42 -2.64 -15.61
N GLU A 158 -5.93 -2.72 -16.85
CA GLU A 158 -5.43 -3.65 -17.86
C GLU A 158 -3.95 -3.39 -18.17
N ARG A 159 -3.56 -2.14 -18.37
CA ARG A 159 -2.15 -1.76 -18.60
C ARG A 159 -1.26 -2.12 -17.42
N LEU A 160 -1.64 -1.73 -16.20
CA LEU A 160 -0.90 -2.07 -14.99
C LEU A 160 -0.66 -3.56 -14.83
N VAL A 161 -1.69 -4.37 -15.07
CA VAL A 161 -1.58 -5.83 -14.87
C VAL A 161 -0.79 -6.49 -15.99
N ARG A 162 -1.07 -6.15 -17.27
CA ARG A 162 -0.51 -6.86 -18.41
C ARG A 162 0.86 -6.35 -18.84
N GLU A 163 1.07 -5.03 -18.76
CA GLU A 163 2.31 -4.41 -19.24
C GLU A 163 3.40 -4.41 -18.14
N HIS A 164 3.01 -4.50 -16.84
CA HIS A 164 3.94 -4.35 -15.72
C HIS A 164 3.88 -5.49 -14.72
N LEU A 165 2.72 -5.69 -14.05
CA LEU A 165 2.66 -6.64 -12.92
C LEU A 165 3.05 -8.06 -13.32
N THR A 166 2.54 -8.55 -14.47
CA THR A 166 2.79 -9.91 -14.95
C THR A 166 3.99 -10.00 -15.88
N ASP A 167 4.74 -8.92 -16.07
CA ASP A 167 5.97 -8.94 -16.87
C ASP A 167 7.12 -9.54 -16.05
N PRO A 168 7.73 -10.66 -16.52
CA PRO A 168 8.87 -11.29 -15.86
C PRO A 168 10.15 -10.44 -15.92
N ASP A 169 10.23 -9.47 -16.82
CA ASP A 169 11.34 -8.53 -16.90
C ASP A 169 11.15 -7.29 -16.01
N GLU A 170 9.97 -7.14 -15.41
CA GLU A 170 9.69 -6.06 -14.44
C GLU A 170 9.38 -6.63 -13.05
N PHE A 171 8.12 -6.98 -12.73
CA PHE A 171 7.70 -7.28 -11.36
C PHE A 171 7.44 -8.77 -11.09
N TRP A 172 7.23 -9.59 -12.15
CA TRP A 172 6.86 -10.99 -11.99
C TRP A 172 8.08 -11.89 -11.91
N THR A 173 8.83 -11.79 -10.83
CA THR A 173 9.98 -12.64 -10.50
C THR A 173 9.56 -14.11 -10.30
N GLU A 174 10.50 -15.01 -10.04
CA GLU A 174 10.16 -16.41 -9.70
C GLU A 174 9.19 -16.48 -8.52
N PHE A 175 9.40 -15.63 -7.50
CA PHE A 175 8.50 -15.42 -6.37
C PHE A 175 8.03 -13.95 -6.33
N PRO A 176 6.99 -13.58 -7.14
CA PRO A 176 6.53 -12.20 -7.23
C PRO A 176 5.88 -11.71 -5.92
N VAL A 177 5.67 -10.45 -5.73
CA VAL A 177 5.92 -9.32 -6.59
C VAL A 177 7.18 -8.62 -6.09
N ALA A 178 8.07 -8.25 -7.01
CA ALA A 178 9.24 -7.45 -6.67
C ALA A 178 8.84 -6.04 -6.23
N CYS A 179 9.51 -5.47 -5.23
CA CYS A 179 9.19 -4.11 -4.77
C CYS A 179 9.69 -3.00 -5.69
N TYR A 180 10.69 -3.26 -6.53
CA TYR A 180 11.07 -2.46 -7.70
C TYR A 180 10.99 -3.32 -8.95
N ALA A 181 10.71 -2.70 -10.09
CA ALA A 181 10.87 -3.39 -11.36
C ALA A 181 12.34 -3.78 -11.58
N LYS A 182 12.58 -4.93 -12.18
CA LYS A 182 13.95 -5.43 -12.48
C LYS A 182 14.71 -4.49 -13.42
N THR A 183 14.00 -3.66 -14.17
CA THR A 183 14.56 -2.65 -15.06
C THR A 183 15.09 -1.42 -14.33
N GLU A 184 14.77 -1.23 -13.06
CA GLU A 184 15.28 -0.10 -12.30
C GLU A 184 16.76 -0.24 -11.98
N PRO A 185 17.57 0.84 -12.13
CA PRO A 185 19.01 0.80 -11.87
C PRO A 185 19.38 0.35 -10.45
N ASP A 186 18.50 0.62 -9.51
CA ASP A 186 18.69 0.31 -8.09
C ASP A 186 18.02 -1.00 -7.66
N TYR A 187 17.50 -1.79 -8.61
CA TYR A 187 16.98 -3.13 -8.31
C TYR A 187 18.08 -4.01 -7.71
N VAL A 188 17.79 -4.59 -6.57
CA VAL A 188 18.71 -5.48 -5.87
C VAL A 188 17.96 -6.49 -5.01
N GLN A 189 18.39 -7.75 -5.07
CA GLN A 189 17.91 -8.83 -4.20
C GLN A 189 18.82 -8.99 -2.97
N GLY A 190 18.39 -9.81 -2.01
CA GLY A 190 19.14 -10.11 -0.81
C GLY A 190 19.01 -9.06 0.31
N ASP A 191 19.76 -9.28 1.39
CA ASP A 191 19.85 -8.34 2.52
C ASP A 191 20.74 -7.15 2.18
N ILE A 192 20.30 -5.95 2.50
CA ILE A 192 21.12 -4.74 2.49
C ILE A 192 21.55 -4.47 3.91
N ARG A 193 22.80 -4.86 4.25
CA ARG A 193 23.31 -4.90 5.62
C ARG A 193 23.17 -3.61 6.41
N ASP A 194 23.30 -2.48 5.76
CA ASP A 194 23.29 -1.16 6.42
C ASP A 194 21.87 -0.70 6.79
N TRP A 195 20.83 -1.32 6.22
CA TRP A 195 19.44 -0.97 6.44
C TRP A 195 18.63 -2.02 7.22
N GLY A 196 19.12 -3.26 7.27
CA GLY A 196 18.39 -4.37 7.90
C GLY A 196 17.13 -4.82 7.17
N CYS A 197 16.76 -4.16 6.07
CA CYS A 197 15.65 -4.51 5.19
C CYS A 197 15.97 -4.15 3.73
N ASN A 198 15.20 -4.67 2.79
CA ASN A 198 15.36 -4.37 1.37
C ASN A 198 14.01 -4.21 0.66
N TRP A 199 13.69 -2.98 0.24
CA TRP A 199 12.50 -2.63 -0.53
C TRP A 199 12.82 -2.30 -2.00
N ARG A 200 14.01 -2.68 -2.48
CA ARG A 200 14.49 -2.38 -3.84
C ARG A 200 14.50 -3.60 -4.77
N GLY A 201 13.69 -4.60 -4.50
CA GLY A 201 13.61 -5.77 -5.37
C GLY A 201 13.00 -7.01 -4.70
N THR A 202 13.13 -7.14 -3.39
CA THR A 202 12.64 -8.28 -2.63
C THR A 202 11.12 -8.32 -2.56
N THR A 203 10.59 -9.51 -2.22
CA THR A 203 9.14 -9.76 -2.10
C THR A 203 8.67 -9.59 -0.66
N TRP A 204 7.63 -8.78 -0.49
CA TRP A 204 7.00 -8.48 0.79
C TRP A 204 5.55 -8.94 0.81
N ILE A 205 5.21 -9.84 1.72
CA ILE A 205 3.89 -10.49 1.76
C ILE A 205 2.72 -9.50 1.95
N PRO A 206 2.82 -8.43 2.76
CA PRO A 206 1.75 -7.43 2.84
C PRO A 206 1.43 -6.76 1.50
N ILE A 207 2.44 -6.51 0.68
CA ILE A 207 2.26 -5.94 -0.67
C ILE A 207 1.54 -6.94 -1.57
N ASN A 208 1.98 -8.21 -1.58
CA ASN A 208 1.31 -9.27 -2.33
C ASN A 208 -0.15 -9.42 -1.92
N TYR A 209 -0.44 -9.34 -0.64
CA TYR A 209 -1.80 -9.43 -0.11
C TYR A 209 -2.69 -8.30 -0.66
N MET A 210 -2.22 -7.06 -0.61
CA MET A 210 -2.95 -5.92 -1.16
C MET A 210 -3.14 -6.04 -2.67
N ILE A 211 -2.09 -6.39 -3.41
CA ILE A 211 -2.17 -6.56 -4.88
C ILE A 211 -3.14 -7.68 -5.24
N MET A 212 -3.12 -8.81 -4.52
CA MET A 212 -4.05 -9.92 -4.75
C MET A 212 -5.51 -9.47 -4.64
N HIS A 213 -5.86 -8.72 -3.61
CA HIS A 213 -7.21 -8.17 -3.47
C HIS A 213 -7.56 -7.23 -4.61
N GLY A 214 -6.65 -6.34 -4.99
CA GLY A 214 -6.84 -5.49 -6.16
C GLY A 214 -7.10 -6.31 -7.44
N LEU A 215 -6.34 -7.37 -7.67
CA LEU A 215 -6.55 -8.26 -8.82
C LEU A 215 -7.92 -8.92 -8.82
N LEU A 216 -8.40 -9.38 -7.66
CA LEU A 216 -9.73 -9.98 -7.51
C LEU A 216 -10.83 -8.96 -7.84
N ASP A 217 -10.73 -7.75 -7.30
CA ASP A 217 -11.71 -6.67 -7.50
C ASP A 217 -11.82 -6.25 -8.98
N TYR A 218 -10.72 -6.37 -9.74
CA TYR A 218 -10.68 -6.07 -11.17
C TYR A 218 -10.91 -7.28 -12.08
N GLY A 219 -11.24 -8.46 -11.53
CA GLY A 219 -11.58 -9.66 -12.30
C GLY A 219 -10.38 -10.46 -12.81
N TYR A 220 -9.15 -10.17 -12.35
CA TYR A 220 -7.94 -10.93 -12.67
C TYR A 220 -7.74 -12.12 -11.72
N ALA A 221 -8.80 -12.90 -11.51
CA ALA A 221 -8.81 -13.98 -10.52
C ALA A 221 -7.74 -15.05 -10.77
N ASP A 222 -7.39 -15.34 -12.02
CA ASP A 222 -6.35 -16.31 -12.33
C ASP A 222 -4.96 -15.83 -11.91
N VAL A 223 -4.65 -14.54 -12.15
CA VAL A 223 -3.39 -13.91 -11.72
C VAL A 223 -3.34 -13.84 -10.19
N ALA A 224 -4.45 -13.49 -9.55
CA ALA A 224 -4.55 -13.46 -8.08
C ALA A 224 -4.28 -14.84 -7.47
N ARG A 225 -4.87 -15.91 -8.02
CA ARG A 225 -4.65 -17.29 -7.57
C ARG A 225 -3.20 -17.74 -7.78
N GLU A 226 -2.60 -17.37 -8.90
CA GLU A 226 -1.20 -17.67 -9.14
C GLU A 226 -0.29 -16.94 -8.16
N LEU A 227 -0.51 -15.65 -7.92
CA LEU A 227 0.22 -14.86 -6.92
C LEU A 227 0.08 -15.49 -5.53
N ALA A 228 -1.13 -15.83 -5.11
CA ALA A 228 -1.39 -16.47 -3.81
C ALA A 228 -0.64 -17.81 -3.70
N ARG A 229 -0.71 -18.66 -4.72
CA ARG A 229 -0.01 -19.95 -4.75
C ARG A 229 1.51 -19.78 -4.65
N LYS A 230 2.11 -18.90 -5.46
CA LYS A 230 3.56 -18.60 -5.41
C LYS A 230 3.97 -18.03 -4.05
N THR A 231 3.15 -17.20 -3.44
CA THR A 231 3.39 -16.62 -2.11
C THR A 231 3.36 -17.68 -1.01
N VAL A 232 2.41 -18.62 -1.05
CA VAL A 232 2.38 -19.77 -0.12
C VAL A 232 3.58 -20.67 -0.33
N ASP A 233 3.91 -20.99 -1.59
CA ASP A 233 5.06 -21.83 -1.91
C ASP A 233 6.37 -21.20 -1.40
N LEU A 234 6.52 -19.89 -1.53
CA LEU A 234 7.64 -19.13 -1.00
C LEU A 234 7.76 -19.27 0.52
N VAL A 235 6.67 -19.01 1.25
CA VAL A 235 6.68 -18.98 2.71
C VAL A 235 6.71 -20.38 3.31
N TYR A 236 5.92 -21.32 2.77
CA TYR A 236 5.74 -22.65 3.37
C TYR A 236 6.75 -23.69 2.89
N LYS A 237 6.98 -23.79 1.58
CA LYS A 237 7.83 -24.85 1.03
C LYS A 237 9.32 -24.53 1.06
N ARG A 238 9.67 -23.26 0.98
CA ARG A 238 11.06 -22.80 0.90
C ARG A 238 11.65 -22.45 2.27
N ASN A 239 10.80 -22.02 3.22
CA ASN A 239 11.25 -21.51 4.51
C ASN A 239 10.56 -22.28 5.64
N GLU A 240 11.31 -22.63 6.68
CA GLU A 240 10.77 -23.33 7.85
C GLU A 240 9.90 -22.44 8.74
N VAL A 241 10.11 -21.13 8.67
CA VAL A 241 9.40 -20.12 9.45
C VAL A 241 9.13 -18.89 8.60
N THR A 242 8.11 -18.14 8.97
CA THR A 242 7.84 -16.85 8.34
C THR A 242 9.01 -15.88 8.56
N ARG A 243 9.38 -15.17 7.49
CA ARG A 243 10.46 -14.20 7.50
C ARG A 243 9.90 -12.81 7.23
N GLU A 244 10.71 -11.80 7.43
CA GLU A 244 10.32 -10.40 7.26
C GLU A 244 10.00 -10.10 5.80
N PHE A 245 10.90 -10.47 4.91
CA PHE A 245 10.79 -10.39 3.46
C PHE A 245 11.58 -11.53 2.81
N TYR A 246 11.53 -11.61 1.51
CA TYR A 246 12.08 -12.76 0.77
C TYR A 246 12.80 -12.28 -0.48
N ASP A 247 13.86 -12.98 -0.84
CA ASP A 247 14.47 -12.84 -2.16
C ASP A 247 13.52 -13.35 -3.24
N GLY A 248 13.15 -12.49 -4.16
CA GLY A 248 12.14 -12.80 -5.18
C GLY A 248 12.62 -13.76 -6.28
N GLU A 249 13.93 -13.97 -6.41
CA GLU A 249 14.52 -14.88 -7.38
C GLU A 249 14.84 -16.25 -6.76
N SER A 250 15.55 -16.28 -5.64
CA SER A 250 15.96 -17.52 -4.98
C SER A 250 14.91 -18.09 -4.04
N GLY A 251 14.01 -17.25 -3.52
CA GLY A 251 13.05 -17.61 -2.48
C GLY A 251 13.66 -17.71 -1.08
N GLU A 252 14.86 -17.20 -0.86
CA GLU A 252 15.48 -17.15 0.46
C GLU A 252 14.73 -16.19 1.37
N GLY A 253 14.41 -16.64 2.58
CA GLY A 253 13.79 -15.78 3.59
C GLY A 253 14.82 -14.90 4.30
N LEU A 254 14.59 -13.61 4.31
CA LEU A 254 15.52 -12.54 4.72
C LEU A 254 15.01 -11.77 5.95
N GLY A 255 15.80 -10.79 6.39
CA GLY A 255 15.51 -9.94 7.54
C GLY A 255 16.12 -10.42 8.85
N LEU A 256 16.03 -9.58 9.88
CA LEU A 256 16.79 -9.72 11.12
C LEU A 256 16.34 -10.85 12.03
N LYS A 257 15.08 -11.26 11.99
CA LYS A 257 14.49 -12.23 12.92
C LYS A 257 13.72 -13.33 12.21
N ARG A 258 13.66 -14.49 12.86
CA ARG A 258 12.71 -15.54 12.49
C ARG A 258 11.34 -15.22 13.06
N PHE A 259 10.29 -15.60 12.35
CA PHE A 259 8.89 -15.36 12.66
C PHE A 259 8.49 -13.87 12.59
N TRP A 260 7.93 -13.50 11.43
CA TRP A 260 7.30 -12.21 11.23
C TRP A 260 5.80 -12.37 10.99
N GLY A 261 5.02 -11.62 11.78
CA GLY A 261 3.57 -11.77 11.85
C GLY A 261 2.87 -11.49 10.52
N TRP A 262 3.30 -10.47 9.79
CA TRP A 262 2.63 -10.11 8.52
C TRP A 262 2.81 -11.16 7.40
N SER A 263 3.88 -11.95 7.42
CA SER A 263 4.08 -13.03 6.43
C SER A 263 3.11 -14.20 6.63
N VAL A 264 2.37 -14.22 7.74
CA VAL A 264 1.25 -15.15 7.97
C VAL A 264 0.10 -14.90 6.98
N LEU A 265 -0.03 -13.69 6.43
CA LEU A 265 -1.01 -13.38 5.39
C LEU A 265 -0.92 -14.33 4.19
N ALA A 266 0.28 -14.87 3.89
CA ALA A 266 0.45 -15.86 2.83
C ALA A 266 -0.51 -17.06 2.96
N TYR A 267 -0.84 -17.47 4.19
CA TYR A 267 -1.69 -18.64 4.42
C TYR A 267 -3.18 -18.38 4.19
N VAL A 268 -3.62 -17.14 4.29
CA VAL A 268 -5.02 -16.77 4.04
C VAL A 268 -5.30 -16.44 2.58
N MET A 269 -4.28 -16.01 1.83
CA MET A 269 -4.42 -15.59 0.44
C MET A 269 -5.12 -16.62 -0.46
N PRO A 270 -4.73 -17.92 -0.51
CA PRO A 270 -5.43 -18.89 -1.34
C PRO A 270 -6.88 -19.11 -0.93
N PHE A 271 -7.14 -19.07 0.37
CA PHE A 271 -8.49 -19.23 0.89
C PHE A 271 -9.40 -18.07 0.44
N GLU A 272 -8.93 -16.83 0.57
CA GLU A 272 -9.68 -15.65 0.15
C GLU A 272 -9.87 -15.56 -1.38
N CYS A 273 -8.95 -16.11 -2.17
CA CYS A 273 -9.13 -16.25 -3.61
C CYS A 273 -10.31 -17.16 -3.99
N GLU A 274 -10.66 -18.13 -3.15
CA GLU A 274 -11.75 -19.08 -3.40
C GLU A 274 -13.07 -18.63 -2.79
N THR A 275 -13.05 -18.05 -1.61
CA THR A 275 -14.26 -17.73 -0.83
C THR A 275 -14.70 -16.28 -0.98
N GLY A 276 -13.83 -15.42 -1.52
CA GLY A 276 -13.97 -13.98 -1.40
C GLY A 276 -13.61 -13.50 0.01
N TYR A 277 -13.57 -12.22 0.16
CA TYR A 277 -13.38 -11.54 1.45
C TYR A 277 -14.51 -10.52 1.61
N ASP A 278 -15.22 -10.59 2.73
CA ASP A 278 -16.23 -9.60 3.14
C ASP A 278 -15.87 -8.99 4.50
#